data_efa8c6055f6da9266a9063894a9baeca
#
_entry.id   efa8c6055f6da9266a9063894a9baeca
#
_cell.length_a   1.000
_cell.length_b   1.000
_cell.length_c   1.000
_cell.angle_alpha   90.00
_cell.angle_beta   90.00
_cell.angle_gamma   90.00
#
_symmetry.space_group_name_H-M   'P 1'
#
loop_
_entity.id
_entity.type
_entity.pdbx_description
1 polymer ?
#
loop_
_entity_poly.entity_id
_entity_poly.type
_entity_poly.pdbx_seq_one_letter_code
_entity_poly.pdbx_strand_id
1 'polypeptide(L)'
;ADEVLKETASCLLRGARGNSGVILSLLFRGISKGVKGHESVSGVLLAAALSKGVESAYKAVMKPTEGTILTVSRVAAECAKKAAEEENKGAVEVFAAAVSGAHDALDKTPELLPVLKKAGVVDSGGAGLCVIFDAMLASFKGEYVSASDVPESTEEKDQSADYHAEITFTYCTEIIVKKPLSDKKDPIGLRAFIESIGDSAVFVDDDEIIKLHVHTDHPGKVLEEGIKYGELMTVKIENMREQNRKLLNEKEAAEDKADVYAAPEKTYGFVSVAAGDGVVSLFEDLGADKVVKGGQTMNPSTDDILKAVEATPAEIVFVLPNNKNIIMAAEQAIPLSKKKICVLPTRSIPMGISAMLAFDEDADLESNITEMRLAADAVGSGLITYAVRDSEYENHNIKAGELMAMKNGKLSFTDTDLTKTVYKLTKLLCKKDSSSVTLIKGKDVNQETAEGVANYLSEKLPELEVTLIDGGQPVYYFIISVEA
;
A
#
# COMPACT_ATOMS: atom_id res chain seq x y z
N ALA A 1 -14.30 14.82 -23.66
CA ALA A 1 -13.59 15.03 -22.38
C ALA A 1 -14.40 14.48 -21.21
N ASP A 2 -15.70 14.75 -21.13
CA ASP A 2 -16.57 14.33 -20.01
C ASP A 2 -16.56 12.81 -19.79
N GLU A 3 -16.83 12.02 -20.83
CA GLU A 3 -16.86 10.55 -20.74
C GLU A 3 -15.51 9.95 -20.31
N VAL A 4 -14.40 10.41 -20.91
CA VAL A 4 -13.05 9.92 -20.59
C VAL A 4 -12.70 10.20 -19.13
N LEU A 5 -12.91 11.43 -18.65
CA LEU A 5 -12.60 11.78 -17.27
C LEU A 5 -13.54 11.14 -16.26
N LYS A 6 -14.79 10.89 -16.62
CA LYS A 6 -15.75 10.15 -15.79
C LYS A 6 -15.30 8.69 -15.61
N GLU A 7 -14.91 8.03 -16.69
CA GLU A 7 -14.42 6.64 -16.64
C GLU A 7 -13.10 6.55 -15.88
N THR A 8 -12.14 7.44 -16.19
CA THR A 8 -10.87 7.54 -15.47
C THR A 8 -11.10 7.70 -13.96
N ALA A 9 -11.97 8.62 -13.55
CA ALA A 9 -12.29 8.85 -12.14
C ALA A 9 -12.93 7.62 -11.48
N SER A 10 -13.78 6.89 -12.20
CA SER A 10 -14.41 5.66 -11.71
C SER A 10 -13.37 4.55 -11.51
N CYS A 11 -12.50 4.32 -12.49
CA CYS A 11 -11.45 3.31 -12.41
C CYS A 11 -10.44 3.62 -11.30
N LEU A 12 -9.99 4.89 -11.20
CA LEU A 12 -9.08 5.32 -10.13
C LEU A 12 -9.71 5.15 -8.75
N LEU A 13 -11.02 5.41 -8.60
CA LEU A 13 -11.70 5.24 -7.31
C LEU A 13 -11.75 3.77 -6.88
N ARG A 14 -12.08 2.86 -7.80
CA ARG A 14 -12.12 1.41 -7.53
C ARG A 14 -10.75 0.83 -7.24
N GLY A 15 -9.74 1.23 -8.01
CA GLY A 15 -8.35 0.79 -7.86
C GLY A 15 -7.56 1.49 -6.75
N ALA A 16 -8.14 2.48 -6.06
CA ALA A 16 -7.43 3.26 -5.05
C ALA A 16 -6.94 2.39 -3.89
N ARG A 17 -5.63 2.46 -3.61
CA ARG A 17 -4.99 1.76 -2.50
C ARG A 17 -4.27 2.76 -1.60
N GLY A 18 -4.51 2.69 -0.31
CA GLY A 18 -3.93 3.62 0.68
C GLY A 18 -4.34 5.07 0.47
N ASN A 19 -3.85 5.97 1.32
CA ASN A 19 -4.25 7.38 1.33
C ASN A 19 -3.90 8.11 0.02
N SER A 20 -2.71 7.88 -0.54
CA SER A 20 -2.28 8.56 -1.78
C SER A 20 -3.14 8.16 -2.98
N GLY A 21 -3.48 6.88 -3.12
CA GLY A 21 -4.38 6.39 -4.17
C GLY A 21 -5.78 6.99 -4.06
N VAL A 22 -6.33 7.07 -2.84
CA VAL A 22 -7.63 7.70 -2.59
C VAL A 22 -7.59 9.20 -2.90
N ILE A 23 -6.55 9.93 -2.47
CA ILE A 23 -6.40 11.36 -2.77
C ILE A 23 -6.34 11.59 -4.29
N LEU A 24 -5.54 10.79 -5.02
CA LEU A 24 -5.45 10.85 -6.48
C LEU A 24 -6.83 10.61 -7.13
N SER A 25 -7.57 9.60 -6.69
CA SER A 25 -8.92 9.32 -7.21
C SER A 25 -9.89 10.48 -6.98
N LEU A 26 -9.80 11.15 -5.84
CA LEU A 26 -10.62 12.30 -5.50
C LEU A 26 -10.26 13.55 -6.31
N LEU A 27 -8.96 13.76 -6.60
CA LEU A 27 -8.50 14.80 -7.53
C LEU A 27 -9.16 14.62 -8.91
N PHE A 28 -9.03 13.44 -9.50
CA PHE A 28 -9.62 13.15 -10.81
C PHE A 28 -11.15 13.20 -10.81
N ARG A 29 -11.79 12.75 -9.72
CA ARG A 29 -13.24 12.87 -9.55
C ARG A 29 -13.73 14.33 -9.51
N GLY A 30 -12.98 15.21 -8.85
CA GLY A 30 -13.28 16.64 -8.84
C GLY A 30 -13.04 17.28 -10.21
N ILE A 31 -11.97 16.91 -10.91
CA ILE A 31 -11.69 17.36 -12.29
C ILE A 31 -12.82 16.91 -13.23
N SER A 32 -13.23 15.63 -13.19
CA SER A 32 -14.38 15.12 -13.97
C SER A 32 -15.65 15.90 -13.74
N LYS A 33 -15.97 16.22 -12.48
CA LYS A 33 -17.12 17.08 -12.16
C LYS A 33 -16.98 18.51 -12.71
N GLY A 34 -15.73 18.99 -12.83
CA GLY A 34 -15.43 20.32 -13.38
C GLY A 34 -15.70 20.44 -14.87
N VAL A 35 -15.47 19.37 -15.63
CA VAL A 35 -15.66 19.34 -17.10
C VAL A 35 -16.99 18.75 -17.54
N LYS A 36 -17.87 18.41 -16.61
CA LYS A 36 -19.16 17.74 -16.90
C LYS A 36 -19.96 18.51 -17.96
N GLY A 37 -20.41 17.78 -18.98
CA GLY A 37 -21.21 18.32 -20.09
C GLY A 37 -20.38 19.01 -21.19
N HIS A 38 -19.05 18.95 -21.15
CA HIS A 38 -18.17 19.55 -22.15
C HIS A 38 -17.44 18.48 -22.98
N GLU A 39 -17.56 18.55 -24.30
CA GLU A 39 -16.83 17.66 -25.23
C GLU A 39 -15.37 18.05 -25.35
N SER A 40 -15.06 19.36 -25.27
CA SER A 40 -13.70 19.91 -25.30
C SER A 40 -13.43 20.77 -24.07
N VAL A 41 -12.17 20.96 -23.74
CA VAL A 41 -11.73 21.69 -22.54
C VAL A 41 -10.90 22.89 -22.98
N SER A 42 -11.39 24.11 -22.67
CA SER A 42 -10.60 25.35 -22.81
C SER A 42 -9.61 25.50 -21.64
N GLY A 43 -8.62 26.41 -21.77
CA GLY A 43 -7.68 26.70 -20.68
C GLY A 43 -8.39 27.14 -19.38
N VAL A 44 -9.39 28.02 -19.50
CA VAL A 44 -10.19 28.50 -18.36
C VAL A 44 -10.96 27.35 -17.69
N LEU A 45 -11.60 26.49 -18.48
CA LEU A 45 -12.34 25.32 -17.96
C LEU A 45 -11.40 24.33 -17.29
N LEU A 46 -10.20 24.09 -17.86
CA LEU A 46 -9.19 23.23 -17.29
C LEU A 46 -8.73 23.72 -15.91
N ALA A 47 -8.39 25.00 -15.80
CA ALA A 47 -7.97 25.61 -14.53
C ALA A 47 -9.06 25.51 -13.46
N ALA A 48 -10.33 25.75 -13.83
CA ALA A 48 -11.47 25.60 -12.94
C ALA A 48 -11.66 24.11 -12.52
N ALA A 49 -11.49 23.17 -13.45
CA ALA A 49 -11.60 21.75 -13.17
C ALA A 49 -10.50 21.26 -12.22
N LEU A 50 -9.23 21.68 -12.44
CA LEU A 50 -8.12 21.37 -11.52
C LEU A 50 -8.39 21.91 -10.12
N SER A 51 -8.87 23.16 -10.00
CA SER A 51 -9.23 23.76 -8.70
C SER A 51 -10.32 22.95 -7.99
N LYS A 52 -11.31 22.45 -8.72
CA LYS A 52 -12.40 21.62 -8.18
C LYS A 52 -11.90 20.23 -7.76
N GLY A 53 -10.87 19.70 -8.45
CA GLY A 53 -10.14 18.50 -8.06
C GLY A 53 -9.49 18.67 -6.70
N VAL A 54 -8.71 19.73 -6.52
CA VAL A 54 -8.05 20.09 -5.26
C VAL A 54 -9.06 20.27 -4.13
N GLU A 55 -10.14 21.01 -4.35
CA GLU A 55 -11.19 21.18 -3.34
C GLU A 55 -11.79 19.84 -2.89
N SER A 56 -12.02 18.92 -3.84
CA SER A 56 -12.56 17.59 -3.52
C SER A 56 -11.60 16.78 -2.68
N ALA A 57 -10.30 16.82 -2.97
CA ALA A 57 -9.26 16.12 -2.21
C ALA A 57 -9.09 16.69 -0.79
N TYR A 58 -9.02 18.02 -0.64
CA TYR A 58 -8.89 18.66 0.66
C TYR A 58 -10.08 18.41 1.57
N LYS A 59 -11.31 18.40 1.03
CA LYS A 59 -12.53 18.12 1.80
C LYS A 59 -12.60 16.72 2.37
N ALA A 60 -11.99 15.75 1.69
CA ALA A 60 -12.05 14.36 2.11
C ALA A 60 -10.98 14.01 3.17
N VAL A 61 -9.93 14.81 3.29
CA VAL A 61 -8.86 14.57 4.27
C VAL A 61 -9.16 15.32 5.56
N MET A 62 -9.41 14.60 6.65
CA MET A 62 -9.78 15.20 7.96
C MET A 62 -8.71 16.18 8.50
N LYS A 63 -7.43 15.91 8.26
CA LYS A 63 -6.30 16.77 8.63
C LYS A 63 -5.33 16.91 7.45
N PRO A 64 -5.61 17.81 6.50
CA PRO A 64 -4.71 18.05 5.38
C PRO A 64 -3.31 18.46 5.89
N THR A 65 -2.28 17.82 5.36
CA THR A 65 -0.89 18.08 5.72
C THR A 65 -0.20 18.75 4.54
N GLU A 66 0.37 19.92 4.74
CA GLU A 66 1.19 20.60 3.74
C GLU A 66 2.54 19.90 3.58
N GLY A 67 3.16 20.05 2.39
CA GLY A 67 4.36 19.29 2.00
C GLY A 67 4.07 17.90 1.47
N THR A 68 2.84 17.64 1.00
CA THR A 68 2.39 16.37 0.45
C THR A 68 1.78 16.55 -0.95
N ILE A 69 1.30 15.44 -1.56
CA ILE A 69 0.54 15.46 -2.83
C ILE A 69 -0.57 16.52 -2.85
N LEU A 70 -1.17 16.86 -1.70
CA LEU A 70 -2.17 17.92 -1.59
C LEU A 70 -1.59 19.30 -1.92
N THR A 71 -0.40 19.62 -1.37
CA THR A 71 0.30 20.87 -1.67
C THR A 71 0.68 20.95 -3.15
N VAL A 72 1.24 19.88 -3.71
CA VAL A 72 1.64 19.79 -5.11
C VAL A 72 0.45 20.03 -6.02
N SER A 73 -0.68 19.36 -5.77
CA SER A 73 -1.91 19.55 -6.56
C SER A 73 -2.50 20.96 -6.42
N ARG A 74 -2.45 21.56 -5.23
CA ARG A 74 -2.96 22.91 -4.99
C ARG A 74 -2.15 23.95 -5.77
N VAL A 75 -0.82 23.90 -5.66
CA VAL A 75 0.06 24.85 -6.36
C VAL A 75 -0.07 24.70 -7.88
N ALA A 76 -0.17 23.45 -8.38
CA ALA A 76 -0.46 23.20 -9.79
C ALA A 76 -1.74 23.90 -10.27
N ALA A 77 -2.83 23.77 -9.50
CA ALA A 77 -4.11 24.41 -9.84
C ALA A 77 -4.03 25.95 -9.74
N GLU A 78 -3.30 26.51 -8.79
CA GLU A 78 -3.06 27.96 -8.66
C GLU A 78 -2.26 28.50 -9.87
N CYS A 79 -1.23 27.79 -10.33
CA CYS A 79 -0.45 28.15 -11.52
C CYS A 79 -1.31 28.04 -12.79
N ALA A 80 -2.14 27.00 -12.93
CA ALA A 80 -3.11 26.89 -14.02
C ALA A 80 -4.08 28.06 -14.04
N LYS A 81 -4.61 28.45 -12.87
CA LYS A 81 -5.53 29.58 -12.77
C LYS A 81 -4.89 30.87 -13.20
N LYS A 82 -3.68 31.18 -12.74
CA LYS A 82 -2.92 32.37 -13.16
C LYS A 82 -2.67 32.39 -14.67
N ALA A 83 -2.27 31.25 -15.23
CA ALA A 83 -2.04 31.13 -16.66
C ALA A 83 -3.33 31.31 -17.49
N ALA A 84 -4.47 30.85 -16.98
CA ALA A 84 -5.77 31.01 -17.66
C ALA A 84 -6.32 32.45 -17.65
N GLU A 85 -5.79 33.31 -16.78
CA GLU A 85 -6.13 34.76 -16.75
C GLU A 85 -5.36 35.57 -17.81
N GLU A 86 -4.30 34.96 -18.40
CA GLU A 86 -3.54 35.63 -19.48
C GLU A 86 -4.24 35.46 -20.84
N GLU A 87 -4.28 36.53 -21.63
CA GLU A 87 -4.91 36.50 -22.96
C GLU A 87 -4.22 35.49 -23.90
N ASN A 88 -5.01 34.75 -24.67
CA ASN A 88 -4.58 33.79 -25.70
C ASN A 88 -3.89 32.50 -25.23
N LYS A 89 -4.00 32.09 -23.97
CA LYS A 89 -3.51 30.79 -23.52
C LYS A 89 -4.58 29.70 -23.70
N GLY A 90 -4.22 28.66 -24.47
CA GLY A 90 -5.04 27.47 -24.68
C GLY A 90 -4.92 26.47 -23.51
N ALA A 91 -5.60 25.34 -23.63
CA ALA A 91 -5.58 24.29 -22.59
C ALA A 91 -4.17 23.69 -22.37
N VAL A 92 -3.37 23.57 -23.44
CA VAL A 92 -2.01 22.99 -23.35
C VAL A 92 -1.07 23.91 -22.56
N GLU A 93 -1.11 25.22 -22.85
CA GLU A 93 -0.28 26.21 -22.16
C GLU A 93 -0.68 26.36 -20.70
N VAL A 94 -1.98 26.33 -20.39
CA VAL A 94 -2.50 26.35 -19.03
C VAL A 94 -2.10 25.10 -18.27
N PHE A 95 -2.14 23.92 -18.91
CA PHE A 95 -1.70 22.69 -18.27
C PHE A 95 -0.18 22.63 -18.09
N ALA A 96 0.60 23.16 -19.05
CA ALA A 96 2.04 23.28 -18.89
C ALA A 96 2.44 24.16 -17.68
N ALA A 97 1.69 25.23 -17.42
CA ALA A 97 1.87 26.04 -16.21
C ALA A 97 1.53 25.27 -14.92
N ALA A 98 0.47 24.42 -14.96
CA ALA A 98 0.15 23.54 -13.85
C ALA A 98 1.28 22.56 -13.56
N VAL A 99 1.84 21.92 -14.59
CA VAL A 99 2.95 20.96 -14.48
C VAL A 99 4.19 21.64 -13.88
N SER A 100 4.58 22.80 -14.40
CA SER A 100 5.70 23.57 -13.85
C SER A 100 5.49 23.89 -12.36
N GLY A 101 4.29 24.36 -12.00
CA GLY A 101 3.94 24.65 -10.60
C GLY A 101 3.94 23.41 -9.71
N ALA A 102 3.58 22.23 -10.25
CA ALA A 102 3.65 20.97 -9.54
C ALA A 102 5.10 20.59 -9.17
N HIS A 103 6.03 20.68 -10.13
CA HIS A 103 7.46 20.43 -9.89
C HIS A 103 8.05 21.42 -8.88
N ASP A 104 7.78 22.73 -9.03
CA ASP A 104 8.24 23.77 -8.09
C ASP A 104 7.74 23.51 -6.65
N ALA A 105 6.53 23.00 -6.51
CA ALA A 105 5.96 22.65 -5.22
C ALA A 105 6.56 21.34 -4.68
N LEU A 106 6.81 20.36 -5.53
CA LEU A 106 7.43 19.08 -5.16
C LEU A 106 8.82 19.31 -4.53
N ASP A 107 9.65 20.13 -5.18
CA ASP A 107 10.99 20.46 -4.70
C ASP A 107 10.97 21.14 -3.33
N LYS A 108 9.89 21.84 -2.99
CA LYS A 108 9.70 22.54 -1.71
C LYS A 108 9.05 21.69 -0.63
N THR A 109 8.59 20.48 -0.94
CA THR A 109 7.95 19.60 0.07
C THR A 109 8.84 19.32 1.29
N PRO A 110 10.20 19.18 1.18
CA PRO A 110 11.05 18.99 2.34
C PRO A 110 11.11 20.21 3.26
N GLU A 111 10.88 21.41 2.73
CA GLU A 111 10.86 22.64 3.56
C GLU A 111 9.59 22.75 4.40
N LEU A 112 8.48 22.18 3.89
CA LEU A 112 7.17 22.21 4.53
C LEU A 112 6.96 21.05 5.50
N LEU A 113 7.61 19.91 5.27
CA LEU A 113 7.44 18.71 6.08
C LEU A 113 8.77 18.22 6.66
N PRO A 114 9.04 18.48 7.96
CA PRO A 114 10.33 18.20 8.58
C PRO A 114 10.84 16.77 8.44
N VAL A 115 9.95 15.78 8.37
CA VAL A 115 10.32 14.37 8.16
C VAL A 115 10.97 14.15 6.79
N LEU A 116 10.49 14.83 5.74
CA LEU A 116 11.06 14.75 4.39
C LEU A 116 12.43 15.45 4.35
N LYS A 117 12.55 16.60 5.02
CA LYS A 117 13.81 17.32 5.13
C LYS A 117 14.89 16.48 5.80
N LYS A 118 14.56 15.82 6.91
CA LYS A 118 15.47 14.91 7.63
C LYS A 118 15.87 13.70 6.78
N ALA A 119 14.94 13.14 6.01
CA ALA A 119 15.19 12.02 5.13
C ALA A 119 15.93 12.39 3.83
N GLY A 120 16.06 13.69 3.51
CA GLY A 120 16.67 14.15 2.27
C GLY A 120 15.89 13.77 1.01
N VAL A 121 14.57 13.63 1.11
CA VAL A 121 13.68 13.20 0.00
C VAL A 121 12.51 14.14 -0.16
N VAL A 122 11.92 14.16 -1.36
CA VAL A 122 10.64 14.84 -1.65
C VAL A 122 9.45 13.93 -1.31
N ASP A 123 8.23 14.48 -1.32
CA ASP A 123 7.01 13.69 -1.13
C ASP A 123 6.78 12.71 -2.29
N SER A 124 6.72 11.42 -1.99
CA SER A 124 6.55 10.36 -2.99
C SER A 124 5.19 10.42 -3.71
N GLY A 125 4.13 10.81 -3.00
CA GLY A 125 2.80 11.00 -3.59
C GLY A 125 2.78 12.17 -4.57
N GLY A 126 3.42 13.29 -4.21
CA GLY A 126 3.62 14.44 -5.08
C GLY A 126 4.48 14.14 -6.30
N ALA A 127 5.56 13.36 -6.12
CA ALA A 127 6.40 12.90 -7.22
C ALA A 127 5.61 12.06 -8.23
N GLY A 128 4.80 11.10 -7.73
CA GLY A 128 3.92 10.30 -8.59
C GLY A 128 2.89 11.15 -9.34
N LEU A 129 2.34 12.19 -8.72
CA LEU A 129 1.43 13.12 -9.39
C LEU A 129 2.14 13.89 -10.52
N CYS A 130 3.38 14.35 -10.30
CA CYS A 130 4.18 15.03 -11.34
C CYS A 130 4.42 14.12 -12.55
N VAL A 131 4.79 12.85 -12.33
CA VAL A 131 4.96 11.88 -13.43
C VAL A 131 3.68 11.71 -14.25
N ILE A 132 2.51 11.63 -13.59
CA ILE A 132 1.22 11.56 -14.29
C ILE A 132 0.97 12.83 -15.11
N PHE A 133 1.22 14.00 -14.53
CA PHE A 133 1.00 15.28 -15.19
C PHE A 133 1.97 15.49 -16.37
N ASP A 134 3.23 15.08 -16.25
CA ASP A 134 4.21 15.10 -17.35
C ASP A 134 3.73 14.25 -18.53
N ALA A 135 3.29 13.02 -18.28
CA ALA A 135 2.77 12.13 -19.31
C ALA A 135 1.49 12.68 -19.97
N MET A 136 0.60 13.28 -19.18
CA MET A 136 -0.61 13.95 -19.71
C MET A 136 -0.22 15.15 -20.60
N LEU A 137 0.76 15.96 -20.19
CA LEU A 137 1.23 17.10 -20.97
C LEU A 137 1.87 16.67 -22.29
N ALA A 138 2.71 15.63 -22.27
CA ALA A 138 3.30 15.05 -23.48
C ALA A 138 2.19 14.57 -24.46
N SER A 139 1.18 13.87 -23.92
CA SER A 139 0.01 13.45 -24.72
C SER A 139 -0.76 14.64 -25.32
N PHE A 140 -0.96 15.71 -24.55
CA PHE A 140 -1.64 16.92 -25.04
C PHE A 140 -0.86 17.66 -26.14
N LYS A 141 0.47 17.54 -26.13
CA LYS A 141 1.34 18.05 -27.19
C LYS A 141 1.39 17.15 -28.43
N GLY A 142 0.75 15.97 -28.38
CA GLY A 142 0.79 14.99 -29.46
C GLY A 142 2.07 14.15 -29.49
N GLU A 143 2.87 14.20 -28.43
CA GLU A 143 4.04 13.34 -28.24
C GLU A 143 3.53 11.95 -27.85
N TYR A 144 3.94 10.93 -28.62
CA TYR A 144 3.54 9.55 -28.31
C TYR A 144 4.41 9.01 -27.17
N VAL A 145 3.84 8.85 -26.01
CA VAL A 145 4.51 8.18 -24.88
C VAL A 145 4.30 6.67 -25.05
N SER A 146 5.32 5.99 -25.59
CA SER A 146 5.32 4.53 -25.64
C SER A 146 5.49 3.97 -24.22
N ALA A 147 4.81 2.86 -23.93
CA ALA A 147 5.02 2.14 -22.67
C ALA A 147 6.48 1.63 -22.51
N SER A 148 7.26 1.61 -23.60
CA SER A 148 8.70 1.28 -23.61
C SER A 148 9.61 2.44 -23.19
N ASP A 149 9.12 3.68 -23.12
CA ASP A 149 9.92 4.87 -22.81
C ASP A 149 9.86 5.26 -21.31
N VAL A 150 9.14 4.50 -20.51
CA VAL A 150 9.09 4.69 -19.05
C VAL A 150 10.31 4.00 -18.44
N PRO A 151 11.22 4.71 -17.74
CA PRO A 151 12.30 4.06 -17.01
C PRO A 151 11.70 3.07 -16.01
N GLU A 152 12.08 1.81 -16.09
CA GLU A 152 11.64 0.79 -15.15
C GLU A 152 12.11 1.20 -13.74
N SER A 153 11.18 1.67 -12.92
CA SER A 153 11.41 1.72 -11.48
C SER A 153 11.58 0.28 -10.99
N THR A 154 12.63 0.04 -10.23
CA THR A 154 13.02 -1.25 -9.65
C THR A 154 12.06 -1.66 -8.52
N GLU A 155 10.77 -1.70 -8.78
CA GLU A 155 9.77 -2.31 -7.90
C GLU A 155 8.98 -3.34 -8.71
N GLU A 156 8.77 -4.48 -8.09
CA GLU A 156 8.16 -5.67 -8.66
C GLU A 156 6.95 -5.33 -9.54
N LYS A 157 7.09 -5.53 -10.85
CA LYS A 157 5.97 -5.48 -11.78
C LYS A 157 4.98 -6.56 -11.37
N ASP A 158 3.85 -6.11 -10.87
CA ASP A 158 2.62 -6.86 -10.96
C ASP A 158 2.31 -7.01 -12.46
N GLN A 159 2.71 -8.14 -13.04
CA GLN A 159 2.53 -8.45 -14.46
C GLN A 159 1.06 -8.81 -14.71
N SER A 160 0.19 -7.80 -14.70
CA SER A 160 -1.22 -7.96 -15.05
C SER A 160 -1.57 -7.59 -16.51
N ALA A 161 -0.57 -7.49 -17.39
CA ALA A 161 -0.79 -7.29 -18.81
C ALA A 161 -0.38 -8.54 -19.59
N ASP A 162 -1.34 -9.14 -20.30
CA ASP A 162 -1.25 -10.29 -21.20
C ASP A 162 -1.30 -11.70 -20.58
N TYR A 163 -2.42 -12.03 -19.96
CA TYR A 163 -2.74 -13.43 -19.57
C TYR A 163 -3.17 -14.35 -20.73
N HIS A 164 -3.15 -13.89 -21.96
CA HIS A 164 -3.42 -14.69 -23.16
C HIS A 164 -2.20 -14.92 -24.06
N ALA A 165 -1.03 -14.41 -23.71
CA ALA A 165 0.19 -14.76 -24.41
C ALA A 165 0.63 -16.17 -23.98
N GLU A 166 0.78 -17.06 -24.94
CA GLU A 166 1.36 -18.39 -24.73
C GLU A 166 2.75 -18.22 -24.12
N ILE A 167 2.96 -18.71 -22.87
CA ILE A 167 4.29 -18.65 -22.21
C ILE A 167 5.23 -19.56 -23.01
N THR A 168 6.06 -18.93 -23.86
CA THR A 168 6.99 -19.62 -24.73
C THR A 168 8.11 -20.26 -23.94
N PHE A 169 8.67 -19.54 -22.95
CA PHE A 169 9.77 -20.00 -22.09
C PHE A 169 9.34 -20.13 -20.63
N THR A 170 9.87 -21.14 -19.95
CA THR A 170 9.41 -21.53 -18.61
C THR A 170 9.95 -20.63 -17.49
N TYR A 171 11.18 -20.13 -17.62
CA TYR A 171 11.87 -19.45 -16.51
C TYR A 171 12.17 -18.00 -16.86
N CYS A 172 11.78 -17.08 -15.95
CA CYS A 172 12.33 -15.75 -15.85
C CYS A 172 13.65 -15.84 -15.09
N THR A 173 14.74 -15.41 -15.70
CA THR A 173 16.09 -15.47 -15.13
C THR A 173 16.71 -14.10 -15.12
N GLU A 174 17.04 -13.60 -13.93
CA GLU A 174 17.72 -12.33 -13.73
C GLU A 174 19.04 -12.57 -12.98
N ILE A 175 20.12 -11.98 -13.47
CA ILE A 175 21.41 -11.99 -12.78
C ILE A 175 22.07 -10.61 -12.79
N ILE A 176 22.83 -10.33 -11.75
CA ILE A 176 23.76 -9.18 -11.67
C ILE A 176 25.18 -9.73 -11.54
N VAL A 177 26.03 -9.37 -12.49
CA VAL A 177 27.43 -9.77 -12.57
C VAL A 177 28.31 -8.57 -12.22
N LYS A 178 29.20 -8.69 -11.26
CA LYS A 178 30.22 -7.69 -10.94
C LYS A 178 31.44 -7.89 -11.83
N LYS A 179 31.77 -6.84 -12.60
CA LYS A 179 32.93 -6.88 -13.51
C LYS A 179 34.26 -6.87 -12.73
N PRO A 180 35.28 -7.62 -13.18
CA PRO A 180 36.62 -7.52 -12.61
C PRO A 180 37.23 -6.15 -12.93
N LEU A 181 38.02 -5.61 -11.97
CA LEU A 181 38.68 -4.30 -12.12
C LEU A 181 39.75 -4.27 -13.20
N SER A 182 40.36 -5.42 -13.54
CA SER A 182 41.60 -5.51 -14.34
C SER A 182 41.45 -6.20 -15.71
N ASP A 183 40.32 -6.84 -16.01
CA ASP A 183 40.13 -7.57 -17.28
C ASP A 183 38.67 -7.48 -17.70
N LYS A 184 38.27 -6.33 -18.28
CA LYS A 184 36.91 -6.07 -18.76
C LYS A 184 36.72 -6.75 -20.10
N LYS A 185 36.04 -7.92 -20.12
CA LYS A 185 35.59 -8.55 -21.37
C LYS A 185 34.44 -7.72 -21.96
N ASP A 186 34.46 -7.58 -23.28
CA ASP A 186 33.38 -6.95 -24.03
C ASP A 186 32.07 -7.78 -23.86
N PRO A 187 31.02 -7.20 -23.32
CA PRO A 187 29.76 -7.90 -23.02
C PRO A 187 28.89 -8.19 -24.24
N ILE A 188 29.29 -7.74 -25.46
CA ILE A 188 28.55 -7.98 -26.71
C ILE A 188 28.31 -9.48 -26.94
N GLY A 189 29.33 -10.32 -26.62
CA GLY A 189 29.21 -11.77 -26.74
C GLY A 189 28.17 -12.37 -25.78
N LEU A 190 28.12 -11.88 -24.56
CA LEU A 190 27.12 -12.29 -23.57
C LEU A 190 25.71 -11.90 -24.02
N ARG A 191 25.53 -10.67 -24.48
CA ARG A 191 24.25 -10.18 -24.99
C ARG A 191 23.75 -11.04 -26.16
N ALA A 192 24.58 -11.28 -27.16
CA ALA A 192 24.22 -12.11 -28.33
C ALA A 192 23.86 -13.54 -27.92
N PHE A 193 24.57 -14.12 -26.93
CA PHE A 193 24.27 -15.44 -26.42
C PHE A 193 22.89 -15.47 -25.72
N ILE A 194 22.61 -14.50 -24.84
CA ILE A 194 21.35 -14.42 -24.12
C ILE A 194 20.17 -14.27 -25.08
N GLU A 195 20.28 -13.39 -26.10
CA GLU A 195 19.26 -13.22 -27.14
C GLU A 195 19.04 -14.50 -27.98
N SER A 196 20.02 -15.41 -28.05
CA SER A 196 19.91 -16.65 -28.78
C SER A 196 19.20 -17.80 -28.01
N ILE A 197 19.09 -17.71 -26.69
CA ILE A 197 18.56 -18.79 -25.83
C ILE A 197 17.24 -18.46 -25.15
N GLY A 198 16.67 -17.27 -25.41
CA GLY A 198 15.43 -16.83 -24.79
C GLY A 198 14.82 -15.62 -25.48
N ASP A 199 13.73 -15.14 -24.92
CA ASP A 199 13.07 -13.90 -25.32
C ASP A 199 13.01 -12.89 -24.17
N SER A 200 12.42 -11.70 -24.44
CA SER A 200 12.27 -10.62 -23.46
C SER A 200 13.60 -10.24 -22.77
N ALA A 201 14.71 -10.38 -23.53
CA ALA A 201 16.05 -10.12 -23.00
C ALA A 201 16.25 -8.63 -22.73
N VAL A 202 16.54 -8.28 -21.47
CA VAL A 202 16.98 -6.94 -21.05
C VAL A 202 18.42 -7.04 -20.61
N PHE A 203 19.27 -6.18 -21.17
CA PHE A 203 20.70 -6.18 -20.93
C PHE A 203 21.18 -4.77 -20.61
N VAL A 204 21.67 -4.55 -19.40
CA VAL A 204 22.24 -3.28 -18.96
C VAL A 204 23.72 -3.50 -18.62
N ASP A 205 24.58 -2.76 -19.29
CA ASP A 205 26.03 -2.78 -19.11
C ASP A 205 26.48 -1.44 -18.52
N ASP A 206 27.01 -1.47 -17.30
CA ASP A 206 27.58 -0.32 -16.60
C ASP A 206 29.08 -0.55 -16.32
N ASP A 207 29.77 0.48 -15.85
CA ASP A 207 31.23 0.41 -15.60
C ASP A 207 31.63 -0.68 -14.60
N GLU A 208 30.78 -0.99 -13.60
CA GLU A 208 31.07 -1.92 -12.53
C GLU A 208 30.27 -3.22 -12.60
N ILE A 209 29.08 -3.20 -13.22
CA ILE A 209 28.17 -4.35 -13.23
C ILE A 209 27.57 -4.60 -14.63
N ILE A 210 27.16 -5.84 -14.84
CA ILE A 210 26.24 -6.24 -15.91
C ILE A 210 24.96 -6.74 -15.24
N LYS A 211 23.81 -6.13 -15.56
CA LYS A 211 22.51 -6.65 -15.20
C LYS A 211 21.84 -7.24 -16.44
N LEU A 212 21.38 -8.47 -16.35
CA LEU A 212 20.63 -9.10 -17.43
C LEU A 212 19.38 -9.81 -16.90
N HIS A 213 18.35 -9.78 -17.74
CA HIS A 213 17.09 -10.45 -17.55
C HIS A 213 16.74 -11.17 -18.84
N VAL A 214 16.23 -12.39 -18.78
CA VAL A 214 15.79 -13.17 -19.96
C VAL A 214 14.76 -14.21 -19.57
N HIS A 215 13.79 -14.44 -20.44
CA HIS A 215 12.90 -15.59 -20.35
C HIS A 215 13.50 -16.74 -21.16
N THR A 216 13.79 -17.87 -20.51
CA THR A 216 14.50 -19.01 -21.13
C THR A 216 14.11 -20.34 -20.48
N ASP A 217 14.25 -21.44 -21.22
CA ASP A 217 14.17 -22.79 -20.66
C ASP A 217 15.52 -23.28 -20.12
N HIS A 218 16.58 -22.48 -20.24
CA HIS A 218 17.95 -22.83 -19.89
C HIS A 218 18.61 -21.86 -18.88
N PRO A 219 18.00 -21.66 -17.68
CA PRO A 219 18.55 -20.71 -16.71
C PRO A 219 20.00 -21.03 -16.29
N GLY A 220 20.37 -22.31 -16.21
CA GLY A 220 21.72 -22.72 -15.90
C GLY A 220 22.76 -22.20 -16.91
N LYS A 221 22.42 -22.15 -18.20
CA LYS A 221 23.32 -21.62 -19.24
C LYS A 221 23.53 -20.11 -19.09
N VAL A 222 22.52 -19.40 -18.64
CA VAL A 222 22.62 -17.94 -18.35
C VAL A 222 23.64 -17.71 -17.25
N LEU A 223 23.62 -18.54 -16.18
CA LEU A 223 24.57 -18.43 -15.09
C LEU A 223 25.99 -18.80 -15.53
N GLU A 224 26.14 -19.93 -16.24
CA GLU A 224 27.45 -20.37 -16.75
C GLU A 224 28.10 -19.36 -17.66
N GLU A 225 27.31 -18.69 -18.53
CA GLU A 225 27.84 -17.66 -19.42
C GLU A 225 28.15 -16.38 -18.65
N GLY A 226 27.27 -15.98 -17.71
CA GLY A 226 27.44 -14.79 -16.88
C GLY A 226 28.73 -14.83 -16.04
N ILE A 227 29.07 -15.97 -15.44
CA ILE A 227 30.29 -16.15 -14.63
C ILE A 227 31.56 -15.86 -15.41
N LYS A 228 31.56 -16.02 -16.74
CA LYS A 228 32.73 -15.73 -17.60
C LYS A 228 33.08 -14.23 -17.67
N TYR A 229 32.15 -13.38 -17.25
CA TYR A 229 32.27 -11.91 -17.31
C TYR A 229 32.51 -11.29 -15.93
N GLY A 230 32.38 -12.07 -14.86
CA GLY A 230 32.66 -11.61 -13.49
C GLY A 230 31.98 -12.44 -12.43
N GLU A 231 31.89 -11.89 -11.24
CA GLU A 231 31.33 -12.54 -10.06
C GLU A 231 29.80 -12.31 -10.00
N LEU A 232 29.00 -13.37 -9.80
CA LEU A 232 27.56 -13.27 -9.63
C LEU A 232 27.24 -12.65 -8.26
N MET A 233 26.64 -11.45 -8.27
CA MET A 233 26.18 -10.77 -7.05
C MET A 233 24.76 -11.19 -6.66
N THR A 234 23.87 -11.30 -7.67
CA THR A 234 22.47 -11.66 -7.47
C THR A 234 22.05 -12.64 -8.54
N VAL A 235 21.27 -13.63 -8.13
CA VAL A 235 20.64 -14.59 -9.03
C VAL A 235 19.18 -14.75 -8.61
N LYS A 236 18.26 -14.51 -9.55
CA LYS A 236 16.83 -14.72 -9.38
C LYS A 236 16.32 -15.59 -10.53
N ILE A 237 15.70 -16.72 -10.23
CA ILE A 237 15.10 -17.62 -11.22
C ILE A 237 13.70 -17.94 -10.75
N GLU A 238 12.69 -17.64 -11.56
CA GLU A 238 11.29 -17.86 -11.26
C GLU A 238 10.64 -18.70 -12.36
N ASN A 239 9.79 -19.65 -11.98
CA ASN A 239 9.02 -20.45 -12.92
C ASN A 239 7.71 -19.71 -13.29
N MET A 240 7.68 -19.10 -14.46
CA MET A 240 6.53 -18.32 -14.95
C MET A 240 5.29 -19.17 -15.19
N ARG A 241 5.46 -20.43 -15.60
CA ARG A 241 4.30 -21.35 -15.77
C ARG A 241 3.65 -21.68 -14.44
N GLU A 242 4.45 -21.86 -13.38
CA GLU A 242 3.95 -22.08 -12.04
C GLU A 242 3.27 -20.85 -11.45
N GLN A 243 3.87 -19.66 -11.68
CA GLN A 243 3.27 -18.38 -11.29
C GLN A 243 1.93 -18.18 -12.04
N ASN A 244 1.90 -18.40 -13.35
CA ASN A 244 0.67 -18.27 -14.14
C ASN A 244 -0.39 -19.29 -13.67
N ARG A 245 0.00 -20.54 -13.39
CA ARG A 245 -0.93 -21.55 -12.89
C ARG A 245 -1.51 -21.20 -11.53
N LYS A 246 -0.70 -20.64 -10.61
CA LYS A 246 -1.18 -20.13 -9.32
C LYS A 246 -2.13 -18.95 -9.52
N LEU A 247 -1.78 -18.00 -10.37
CA LEU A 247 -2.60 -16.84 -10.71
C LEU A 247 -3.89 -17.22 -11.44
N LEU A 248 -3.87 -18.24 -12.32
CA LEU A 248 -5.06 -18.77 -12.98
C LEU A 248 -5.97 -19.50 -11.97
N ASN A 249 -5.40 -20.32 -11.09
CA ASN A 249 -6.16 -20.97 -10.03
C ASN A 249 -6.72 -19.95 -9.02
N GLU A 250 -5.97 -18.89 -8.72
CA GLU A 250 -6.43 -17.77 -7.89
C GLU A 250 -7.49 -16.92 -8.62
N LYS A 251 -7.38 -16.76 -9.94
CA LYS A 251 -8.40 -16.09 -10.78
C LYS A 251 -9.63 -16.94 -10.98
N GLU A 252 -9.50 -18.23 -11.29
CA GLU A 252 -10.66 -19.13 -11.36
C GLU A 252 -11.40 -19.22 -10.02
N ALA A 253 -10.65 -19.23 -8.90
CA ALA A 253 -11.22 -19.10 -7.55
C ALA A 253 -11.78 -17.68 -7.25
N ALA A 254 -11.33 -16.66 -7.97
CA ALA A 254 -11.83 -15.29 -7.86
C ALA A 254 -12.93 -14.97 -8.89
N GLU A 255 -12.89 -15.55 -10.08
CA GLU A 255 -13.95 -15.44 -11.11
C GLU A 255 -15.21 -16.24 -10.74
N ASP A 256 -15.08 -17.38 -10.05
CA ASP A 256 -16.21 -18.04 -9.38
C ASP A 256 -16.78 -17.22 -8.19
N LYS A 257 -16.07 -16.14 -7.79
CA LYS A 257 -16.49 -15.16 -6.77
C LYS A 257 -16.81 -13.78 -7.34
N ALA A 258 -16.72 -13.58 -8.66
CA ALA A 258 -17.05 -12.30 -9.27
C ALA A 258 -18.58 -12.10 -9.28
N ASP A 259 -19.00 -11.00 -8.65
CA ASP A 259 -20.38 -10.49 -8.58
C ASP A 259 -21.40 -11.31 -7.78
N VAL A 260 -21.01 -11.92 -6.68
CA VAL A 260 -22.00 -12.51 -5.76
C VAL A 260 -22.46 -11.43 -4.77
N TYR A 261 -23.48 -10.66 -5.19
CA TYR A 261 -24.33 -9.97 -4.21
C TYR A 261 -25.05 -11.04 -3.39
N ALA A 262 -24.58 -11.23 -2.15
CA ALA A 262 -25.29 -12.10 -1.21
C ALA A 262 -26.53 -11.38 -0.70
N ALA A 263 -27.72 -11.97 -0.91
CA ALA A 263 -28.93 -11.45 -0.31
C ALA A 263 -28.80 -11.42 1.22
N PRO A 264 -29.34 -10.42 1.92
CA PRO A 264 -29.29 -10.35 3.37
C PRO A 264 -30.00 -11.53 4.01
N GLU A 265 -29.33 -12.25 4.89
CA GLU A 265 -29.86 -13.33 5.74
C GLU A 265 -29.91 -12.93 7.20
N LYS A 266 -29.12 -11.89 7.56
CA LYS A 266 -29.03 -11.34 8.92
C LYS A 266 -28.93 -9.82 8.90
N THR A 267 -29.18 -9.18 10.03
CA THR A 267 -29.15 -7.72 10.16
C THR A 267 -27.74 -7.17 10.05
N TYR A 268 -26.79 -7.75 10.80
CA TYR A 268 -25.42 -7.27 10.90
C TYR A 268 -24.42 -8.30 10.35
N GLY A 269 -23.41 -7.83 9.69
CA GLY A 269 -22.28 -8.64 9.24
C GLY A 269 -20.95 -7.88 9.37
N PHE A 270 -19.84 -8.59 9.27
CA PHE A 270 -18.50 -8.06 9.51
C PHE A 270 -17.55 -8.37 8.37
N VAL A 271 -16.85 -7.32 7.94
CA VAL A 271 -15.70 -7.41 7.03
C VAL A 271 -14.49 -6.86 7.76
N SER A 272 -13.48 -7.68 7.98
CA SER A 272 -12.22 -7.27 8.60
C SER A 272 -11.08 -7.26 7.59
N VAL A 273 -10.08 -6.40 7.79
CA VAL A 273 -8.84 -6.45 7.02
C VAL A 273 -7.73 -6.99 7.91
N ALA A 274 -7.03 -8.03 7.45
CA ALA A 274 -5.97 -8.66 8.22
C ALA A 274 -4.90 -9.27 7.32
N ALA A 275 -3.67 -9.42 7.86
CA ALA A 275 -2.56 -10.16 7.28
C ALA A 275 -2.06 -11.20 8.27
N GLY A 276 -1.67 -12.36 7.75
CA GLY A 276 -1.29 -13.55 8.53
C GLY A 276 -2.48 -14.50 8.72
N ASP A 277 -2.26 -15.77 8.39
CA ASP A 277 -3.37 -16.74 8.37
C ASP A 277 -3.96 -16.97 9.76
N GLY A 278 -3.16 -16.90 10.83
CA GLY A 278 -3.68 -17.00 12.20
C GLY A 278 -4.50 -15.77 12.62
N VAL A 279 -4.14 -14.57 12.16
CA VAL A 279 -4.97 -13.36 12.42
C VAL A 279 -6.27 -13.44 11.61
N VAL A 280 -6.23 -13.97 10.38
CA VAL A 280 -7.43 -14.21 9.59
C VAL A 280 -8.37 -15.15 10.31
N SER A 281 -7.88 -16.32 10.74
CA SER A 281 -8.68 -17.31 11.48
C SER A 281 -9.25 -16.71 12.79
N LEU A 282 -8.47 -15.89 13.49
CA LEU A 282 -8.94 -15.21 14.70
C LEU A 282 -10.15 -14.30 14.41
N PHE A 283 -10.15 -13.53 13.34
CA PHE A 283 -11.31 -12.71 12.97
C PHE A 283 -12.50 -13.55 12.52
N GLU A 284 -12.26 -14.66 11.82
CA GLU A 284 -13.32 -15.62 11.44
C GLU A 284 -13.95 -16.27 12.68
N ASP A 285 -13.16 -16.68 13.65
CA ASP A 285 -13.60 -17.23 14.92
C ASP A 285 -14.41 -16.21 15.77
N LEU A 286 -14.07 -14.92 15.64
CA LEU A 286 -14.82 -13.82 16.26
C LEU A 286 -16.13 -13.48 15.53
N GLY A 287 -16.43 -14.14 14.41
CA GLY A 287 -17.65 -13.94 13.63
C GLY A 287 -17.54 -13.00 12.45
N ALA A 288 -16.31 -12.70 11.96
CA ALA A 288 -16.17 -11.96 10.71
C ALA A 288 -16.63 -12.83 9.52
N ASP A 289 -17.57 -12.31 8.74
CA ASP A 289 -18.11 -13.00 7.57
C ASP A 289 -17.09 -13.09 6.44
N LYS A 290 -16.27 -12.07 6.31
CA LYS A 290 -15.20 -11.97 5.32
C LYS A 290 -13.97 -11.31 5.91
N VAL A 291 -12.80 -11.84 5.58
CA VAL A 291 -11.53 -11.20 5.90
C VAL A 291 -10.80 -10.88 4.60
N VAL A 292 -10.61 -9.59 4.34
CA VAL A 292 -9.84 -9.10 3.20
C VAL A 292 -8.36 -9.18 3.54
N LYS A 293 -7.61 -9.97 2.77
CA LYS A 293 -6.17 -10.09 2.99
C LYS A 293 -5.47 -8.79 2.63
N GLY A 294 -4.76 -8.20 3.60
CA GLY A 294 -4.04 -6.95 3.42
C GLY A 294 -3.52 -6.39 4.74
N GLY A 295 -2.69 -5.36 4.65
CA GLY A 295 -2.07 -4.76 5.83
C GLY A 295 -0.96 -3.78 5.50
N GLN A 296 0.16 -3.82 6.22
CA GLN A 296 1.25 -2.84 6.11
C GLN A 296 2.00 -2.90 4.77
N THR A 297 2.13 -4.08 4.17
CA THR A 297 2.90 -4.27 2.93
C THR A 297 2.04 -4.14 1.68
N MET A 298 0.74 -4.44 1.79
CA MET A 298 -0.20 -4.36 0.68
C MET A 298 -1.57 -3.92 1.21
N ASN A 299 -1.94 -2.68 0.92
CA ASN A 299 -3.28 -2.20 1.25
C ASN A 299 -4.29 -2.73 0.23
N PRO A 300 -5.44 -3.29 0.66
CA PRO A 300 -6.51 -3.67 -0.25
C PRO A 300 -7.05 -2.44 -0.98
N SER A 301 -7.55 -2.65 -2.19
CA SER A 301 -8.23 -1.60 -2.94
C SER A 301 -9.63 -1.34 -2.37
N THR A 302 -10.23 -0.21 -2.76
CA THR A 302 -11.64 0.08 -2.47
C THR A 302 -12.55 -1.02 -3.04
N ASP A 303 -12.19 -1.58 -4.20
CA ASP A 303 -12.95 -2.65 -4.86
C ASP A 303 -12.85 -3.99 -4.11
N ASP A 304 -11.67 -4.32 -3.56
CA ASP A 304 -11.49 -5.53 -2.73
C ASP A 304 -12.41 -5.49 -1.49
N ILE A 305 -12.49 -4.33 -0.84
CA ILE A 305 -13.37 -4.11 0.32
C ILE A 305 -14.84 -4.18 -0.13
N LEU A 306 -15.18 -3.51 -1.24
CA LEU A 306 -16.54 -3.51 -1.79
C LEU A 306 -17.02 -4.91 -2.12
N LYS A 307 -16.20 -5.73 -2.78
CA LYS A 307 -16.53 -7.13 -3.10
C LYS A 307 -16.79 -7.95 -1.84
N ALA A 308 -15.97 -7.79 -0.82
CA ALA A 308 -16.17 -8.48 0.46
C ALA A 308 -17.49 -8.08 1.12
N VAL A 309 -17.83 -6.79 1.09
CA VAL A 309 -19.09 -6.26 1.63
C VAL A 309 -20.28 -6.81 0.84
N GLU A 310 -20.25 -6.77 -0.50
CA GLU A 310 -21.35 -7.27 -1.33
C GLU A 310 -21.56 -8.78 -1.14
N ALA A 311 -20.48 -9.54 -0.88
CA ALA A 311 -20.51 -10.98 -0.62
C ALA A 311 -20.91 -11.35 0.82
N THR A 312 -21.08 -10.39 1.72
CA THR A 312 -21.50 -10.62 3.12
C THR A 312 -23.02 -10.71 3.19
N PRO A 313 -23.67 -11.79 3.69
CA PRO A 313 -25.12 -11.95 3.69
C PRO A 313 -25.79 -11.15 4.83
N ALA A 314 -25.61 -9.84 4.85
CA ALA A 314 -26.15 -8.95 5.87
C ALA A 314 -26.73 -7.66 5.26
N GLU A 315 -27.69 -7.02 5.97
CA GLU A 315 -28.23 -5.73 5.58
C GLU A 315 -27.27 -4.59 5.87
N ILE A 316 -26.62 -4.64 7.03
CA ILE A 316 -25.66 -3.66 7.52
C ILE A 316 -24.32 -4.37 7.72
N VAL A 317 -23.27 -3.85 7.09
CA VAL A 317 -21.94 -4.46 7.16
C VAL A 317 -20.98 -3.51 7.87
N PHE A 318 -20.47 -3.95 9.01
CA PHE A 318 -19.38 -3.30 9.70
C PHE A 318 -18.06 -3.62 8.99
N VAL A 319 -17.28 -2.59 8.68
CA VAL A 319 -15.95 -2.75 8.09
C VAL A 319 -14.90 -2.32 9.10
N LEU A 320 -13.97 -3.22 9.41
CA LEU A 320 -12.85 -3.05 10.33
C LEU A 320 -11.54 -2.96 9.53
N PRO A 321 -11.05 -1.75 9.19
CA PRO A 321 -9.85 -1.57 8.38
C PRO A 321 -8.55 -2.03 9.06
N ASN A 322 -8.47 -1.96 10.40
CA ASN A 322 -7.34 -2.36 11.25
C ASN A 322 -5.99 -1.72 10.87
N ASN A 323 -6.05 -0.71 10.02
CA ASN A 323 -4.89 0.07 9.58
C ASN A 323 -5.34 1.47 9.16
N LYS A 324 -4.67 2.51 9.66
CA LYS A 324 -4.98 3.92 9.34
C LYS A 324 -4.97 4.24 7.84
N ASN A 325 -4.15 3.51 7.04
CA ASN A 325 -4.02 3.74 5.61
C ASN A 325 -5.15 3.11 4.78
N ILE A 326 -5.97 2.26 5.40
CA ILE A 326 -7.07 1.54 4.75
C ILE A 326 -8.42 2.22 5.03
N ILE A 327 -8.52 3.01 6.11
CA ILE A 327 -9.78 3.66 6.53
C ILE A 327 -10.41 4.44 5.36
N MET A 328 -9.62 5.28 4.68
CA MET A 328 -10.14 6.07 3.55
C MET A 328 -10.65 5.20 2.39
N ALA A 329 -9.97 4.08 2.09
CA ALA A 329 -10.41 3.16 1.04
C ALA A 329 -11.75 2.48 1.43
N ALA A 330 -11.91 2.12 2.71
CA ALA A 330 -13.17 1.58 3.23
C ALA A 330 -14.31 2.61 3.17
N GLU A 331 -14.03 3.87 3.52
CA GLU A 331 -15.02 4.96 3.43
C GLU A 331 -15.44 5.24 1.97
N GLN A 332 -14.53 5.11 1.01
CA GLN A 332 -14.85 5.26 -0.42
C GLN A 332 -15.70 4.09 -0.98
N ALA A 333 -15.73 2.95 -0.31
CA ALA A 333 -16.64 1.86 -0.68
C ALA A 333 -18.12 2.17 -0.35
N ILE A 334 -18.39 3.03 0.64
CA ILE A 334 -19.77 3.37 1.08
C ILE A 334 -20.67 3.81 -0.08
N PRO A 335 -20.31 4.85 -0.88
CA PRO A 335 -21.18 5.32 -1.97
C PRO A 335 -21.24 4.36 -3.17
N LEU A 336 -20.45 3.31 -3.22
CA LEU A 336 -20.39 2.32 -4.30
C LEU A 336 -21.23 1.08 -3.99
N SER A 337 -21.49 0.80 -2.71
CA SER A 337 -22.21 -0.39 -2.25
C SER A 337 -23.72 -0.23 -2.35
N LYS A 338 -24.40 -1.36 -2.60
CA LYS A 338 -25.85 -1.52 -2.48
C LYS A 338 -26.30 -1.76 -1.04
N LYS A 339 -25.37 -2.16 -0.15
CA LYS A 339 -25.61 -2.44 1.26
C LYS A 339 -25.27 -1.24 2.14
N LYS A 340 -25.80 -1.21 3.33
CA LYS A 340 -25.43 -0.19 4.32
C LYS A 340 -24.09 -0.54 4.95
N ILE A 341 -23.05 0.22 4.64
CA ILE A 341 -21.70 0.05 5.21
C ILE A 341 -21.55 0.97 6.42
N CYS A 342 -21.01 0.42 7.50
CA CYS A 342 -20.56 1.15 8.68
C CYS A 342 -19.05 0.93 8.88
N VAL A 343 -18.23 1.93 8.57
CA VAL A 343 -16.78 1.84 8.79
C VAL A 343 -16.46 2.22 10.23
N LEU A 344 -15.90 1.28 10.99
CA LEU A 344 -15.32 1.55 12.30
C LEU A 344 -13.83 1.89 12.11
N PRO A 345 -13.34 3.07 12.52
CA PRO A 345 -12.00 3.55 12.16
C PRO A 345 -10.90 2.87 13.00
N THR A 346 -10.89 1.54 13.02
CA THR A 346 -9.86 0.73 13.69
C THR A 346 -8.51 0.90 12.99
N ARG A 347 -7.45 1.14 13.77
CA ARG A 347 -6.11 1.47 13.26
C ARG A 347 -5.09 0.36 13.51
N SER A 348 -5.49 -0.69 14.20
CA SER A 348 -4.66 -1.84 14.54
C SER A 348 -5.53 -3.09 14.74
N ILE A 349 -4.91 -4.26 14.65
CA ILE A 349 -5.57 -5.55 14.90
C ILE A 349 -6.21 -5.60 16.29
N PRO A 350 -5.53 -5.21 17.40
CA PRO A 350 -6.16 -5.13 18.72
C PRO A 350 -7.44 -4.32 18.75
N MET A 351 -7.47 -3.14 18.09
CA MET A 351 -8.68 -2.32 18.02
C MET A 351 -9.84 -3.03 17.35
N GLY A 352 -9.55 -3.78 16.25
CA GLY A 352 -10.57 -4.57 15.56
C GLY A 352 -11.12 -5.71 16.39
N ILE A 353 -10.26 -6.41 17.12
CA ILE A 353 -10.63 -7.49 18.02
C ILE A 353 -11.55 -6.96 19.12
N SER A 354 -11.12 -5.92 19.85
CA SER A 354 -11.91 -5.33 20.94
C SER A 354 -13.25 -4.75 20.44
N ALA A 355 -13.26 -4.18 19.22
CA ALA A 355 -14.52 -3.73 18.61
C ALA A 355 -15.49 -4.90 18.39
N MET A 356 -15.02 -6.02 17.83
CA MET A 356 -15.89 -7.19 17.60
C MET A 356 -16.39 -7.82 18.89
N LEU A 357 -15.57 -7.87 19.93
CA LEU A 357 -15.96 -8.39 21.24
C LEU A 357 -17.02 -7.53 21.94
N ALA A 358 -17.08 -6.24 21.64
CA ALA A 358 -18.07 -5.32 22.19
C ALA A 358 -19.38 -5.25 21.39
N PHE A 359 -19.50 -6.02 20.29
CA PHE A 359 -20.72 -6.08 19.51
C PHE A 359 -21.83 -6.83 20.25
N ASP A 360 -23.05 -6.29 20.22
CA ASP A 360 -24.25 -6.89 20.77
C ASP A 360 -25.30 -7.06 19.65
N GLU A 361 -25.66 -8.31 19.35
CA GLU A 361 -26.63 -8.65 18.31
C GLU A 361 -28.02 -8.07 18.58
N ASP A 362 -28.39 -7.93 19.85
CA ASP A 362 -29.69 -7.43 20.28
C ASP A 362 -29.77 -5.89 20.35
N ALA A 363 -28.62 -5.20 20.24
CA ALA A 363 -28.57 -3.74 20.30
C ALA A 363 -28.82 -3.09 18.93
N ASP A 364 -29.29 -1.85 18.96
CA ASP A 364 -29.46 -1.05 17.73
C ASP A 364 -28.11 -0.61 17.15
N LEU A 365 -28.14 -0.14 15.89
CA LEU A 365 -26.93 0.23 15.16
C LEU A 365 -26.12 1.34 15.85
N GLU A 366 -26.78 2.37 16.40
CA GLU A 366 -26.09 3.52 17.02
C GLU A 366 -25.41 3.12 18.32
N SER A 367 -26.08 2.27 19.12
CA SER A 367 -25.52 1.68 20.33
C SER A 367 -24.30 0.82 19.99
N ASN A 368 -24.39 -0.07 19.00
CA ASN A 368 -23.28 -0.89 18.57
C ASN A 368 -22.10 -0.05 18.06
N ILE A 369 -22.32 0.95 17.23
CA ILE A 369 -21.25 1.86 16.77
C ILE A 369 -20.55 2.52 17.95
N THR A 370 -21.30 2.94 18.95
CA THR A 370 -20.77 3.64 20.12
C THR A 370 -19.93 2.71 20.99
N GLU A 371 -20.48 1.55 21.37
CA GLU A 371 -19.77 0.61 22.25
C GLU A 371 -18.54 -0.02 21.58
N MET A 372 -18.67 -0.42 20.32
CA MET A 372 -17.55 -0.96 19.55
C MET A 372 -16.41 0.06 19.37
N ARG A 373 -16.73 1.35 19.19
CA ARG A 373 -15.72 2.41 19.13
C ARG A 373 -15.07 2.68 20.47
N LEU A 374 -15.85 2.70 21.55
CA LEU A 374 -15.32 2.86 22.92
C LEU A 374 -14.36 1.73 23.26
N ALA A 375 -14.72 0.48 22.97
CA ALA A 375 -13.85 -0.67 23.17
C ALA A 375 -12.58 -0.59 22.33
N ALA A 376 -12.69 -0.25 21.03
CA ALA A 376 -11.53 -0.08 20.16
C ALA A 376 -10.57 1.03 20.64
N ASP A 377 -11.10 2.15 21.14
CA ASP A 377 -10.28 3.27 21.62
C ASP A 377 -9.69 3.01 23.04
N ALA A 378 -10.28 2.09 23.81
CA ALA A 378 -9.83 1.73 25.15
C ALA A 378 -8.60 0.81 25.13
N VAL A 379 -8.47 -0.06 24.11
CA VAL A 379 -7.40 -1.06 24.03
C VAL A 379 -6.02 -0.42 23.85
N GLY A 380 -5.05 -0.92 24.58
CA GLY A 380 -3.64 -0.58 24.41
C GLY A 380 -3.04 -1.40 23.26
N SER A 381 -2.62 -0.76 22.17
CA SER A 381 -2.05 -1.44 20.99
C SER A 381 -0.54 -1.21 20.89
N GLY A 382 0.22 -2.31 20.89
CA GLY A 382 1.67 -2.34 20.69
C GLY A 382 2.06 -3.09 19.43
N LEU A 383 3.10 -2.61 18.75
CA LEU A 383 3.69 -3.28 17.61
C LEU A 383 5.21 -3.34 17.78
N ILE A 384 5.80 -4.49 17.51
CA ILE A 384 7.25 -4.65 17.49
C ILE A 384 7.68 -5.09 16.09
N THR A 385 8.55 -4.31 15.48
CA THR A 385 9.13 -4.56 14.17
C THR A 385 10.62 -4.24 14.19
N TYR A 386 11.29 -4.30 13.04
CA TYR A 386 12.73 -4.00 12.92
C TYR A 386 12.97 -2.90 11.90
N ALA A 387 14.08 -2.20 12.09
CA ALA A 387 14.53 -1.18 11.15
C ALA A 387 15.23 -1.84 9.96
N VAL A 388 14.75 -1.57 8.74
CA VAL A 388 15.34 -2.09 7.50
C VAL A 388 16.62 -1.35 7.12
N ARG A 389 16.76 -0.09 7.54
CA ARG A 389 17.91 0.79 7.26
C ARG A 389 18.15 1.75 8.41
N ASP A 390 19.33 2.33 8.44
CA ASP A 390 19.63 3.43 9.36
C ASP A 390 18.71 4.61 9.10
N SER A 391 18.13 5.15 10.15
CA SER A 391 17.20 6.28 10.06
C SER A 391 17.21 7.10 11.34
N GLU A 392 16.77 8.35 11.27
CA GLU A 392 16.53 9.23 12.42
C GLU A 392 15.04 9.53 12.51
N TYR A 393 14.43 9.25 13.66
CA TYR A 393 13.03 9.54 13.93
C TYR A 393 12.88 10.23 15.28
N GLU A 394 12.29 11.43 15.33
CA GLU A 394 12.02 12.21 16.55
C GLU A 394 13.23 12.22 17.54
N ASN A 395 14.45 12.51 17.05
CA ASN A 395 15.71 12.51 17.81
C ASN A 395 16.23 11.13 18.28
N HIS A 396 15.67 10.03 17.75
CA HIS A 396 16.20 8.68 17.95
C HIS A 396 17.00 8.26 16.70
N ASN A 397 18.29 7.98 16.89
CA ASN A 397 19.10 7.35 15.85
C ASN A 397 18.80 5.85 15.86
N ILE A 398 18.16 5.37 14.82
CA ILE A 398 17.76 3.96 14.65
C ILE A 398 18.74 3.32 13.69
N LYS A 399 19.36 2.22 14.10
CA LYS A 399 20.25 1.43 13.23
C LYS A 399 19.50 0.29 12.56
N ALA A 400 19.95 -0.08 11.35
CA ALA A 400 19.41 -1.25 10.66
C ALA A 400 19.50 -2.49 11.57
N GLY A 401 18.41 -3.25 11.64
CA GLY A 401 18.29 -4.44 12.50
C GLY A 401 17.85 -4.17 13.94
N GLU A 402 17.80 -2.92 14.42
CA GLU A 402 17.25 -2.62 15.74
C GLU A 402 15.73 -2.85 15.78
N LEU A 403 15.25 -3.33 16.92
CA LEU A 403 13.83 -3.49 17.18
C LEU A 403 13.19 -2.11 17.45
N MET A 404 12.09 -1.85 16.79
CA MET A 404 11.27 -0.67 16.99
C MET A 404 10.00 -1.03 17.74
N ALA A 405 9.82 -0.45 18.92
CA ALA A 405 8.64 -0.58 19.74
C ALA A 405 7.67 0.59 19.51
N MET A 406 6.49 0.28 18.98
CA MET A 406 5.48 1.28 18.64
C MET A 406 4.30 1.17 19.61
N LYS A 407 3.96 2.27 20.27
CA LYS A 407 2.78 2.41 21.13
C LYS A 407 1.69 3.17 20.38
N ASN A 408 0.52 2.56 20.20
CA ASN A 408 -0.63 3.17 19.51
C ASN A 408 -0.24 3.83 18.17
N GLY A 409 0.61 3.14 17.39
CA GLY A 409 1.05 3.60 16.07
C GLY A 409 2.15 4.66 16.04
N LYS A 410 2.76 5.02 17.19
CA LYS A 410 3.91 5.93 17.30
C LYS A 410 5.12 5.19 17.84
N LEU A 411 6.32 5.49 17.32
CA LEU A 411 7.56 4.96 17.86
C LEU A 411 7.71 5.43 19.32
N SER A 412 7.99 4.49 20.21
CA SER A 412 8.16 4.75 21.64
C SER A 412 9.64 4.65 22.06
N PHE A 413 10.31 3.61 21.61
CA PHE A 413 11.75 3.38 21.84
C PHE A 413 12.28 2.31 20.88
N THR A 414 13.62 2.15 20.84
CA THR A 414 14.32 1.06 20.16
C THR A 414 15.11 0.24 21.14
N ASP A 415 15.33 -1.04 20.84
CA ASP A 415 16.14 -1.97 21.64
C ASP A 415 16.71 -3.07 20.72
N THR A 416 17.60 -3.88 21.24
CA THR A 416 18.17 -5.05 20.52
C THR A 416 17.69 -6.40 21.09
N ASP A 417 17.07 -6.41 22.26
CA ASP A 417 16.60 -7.59 22.96
C ASP A 417 15.08 -7.70 22.84
N LEU A 418 14.58 -8.72 22.13
CA LEU A 418 13.15 -8.89 21.84
C LEU A 418 12.32 -9.06 23.12
N THR A 419 12.76 -9.89 24.05
CA THR A 419 12.04 -10.16 25.30
C THR A 419 11.89 -8.91 26.15
N LYS A 420 12.97 -8.16 26.31
CA LYS A 420 12.94 -6.88 27.04
C LYS A 420 12.08 -5.83 26.33
N THR A 421 12.12 -5.82 25.01
CA THR A 421 11.32 -4.89 24.18
C THR A 421 9.82 -5.16 24.39
N VAL A 422 9.39 -6.43 24.30
CA VAL A 422 8.01 -6.84 24.56
C VAL A 422 7.59 -6.43 25.98
N TYR A 423 8.38 -6.76 27.00
CA TYR A 423 8.09 -6.41 28.39
C TYR A 423 7.95 -4.90 28.61
N LYS A 424 8.93 -4.11 28.15
CA LYS A 424 8.90 -2.65 28.29
C LYS A 424 7.68 -2.04 27.61
N LEU A 425 7.37 -2.50 26.38
CA LEU A 425 6.24 -1.98 25.63
C LEU A 425 4.90 -2.36 26.30
N THR A 426 4.75 -3.60 26.72
CA THR A 426 3.57 -4.06 27.47
C THR A 426 3.35 -3.21 28.72
N LYS A 427 4.41 -2.98 29.52
CA LYS A 427 4.34 -2.14 30.72
C LYS A 427 3.94 -0.69 30.41
N LEU A 428 4.38 -0.14 29.27
CA LEU A 428 3.96 1.20 28.84
C LEU A 428 2.51 1.26 28.36
N LEU A 429 1.95 0.14 27.90
CA LEU A 429 0.56 0.03 27.46
C LEU A 429 -0.41 -0.15 28.62
N CYS A 430 0.03 -0.84 29.70
CA CYS A 430 -0.79 -1.11 30.85
C CYS A 430 -1.28 0.18 31.53
N LYS A 431 -2.54 0.14 31.95
CA LYS A 431 -3.23 1.09 32.82
C LYS A 431 -3.46 0.43 34.20
N LYS A 432 -4.07 1.14 35.15
CA LYS A 432 -4.34 0.59 36.50
C LYS A 432 -5.36 -0.55 36.50
N ASP A 433 -6.24 -0.53 35.55
CA ASP A 433 -7.34 -1.47 35.33
C ASP A 433 -7.03 -2.57 34.31
N SER A 434 -5.81 -2.62 33.81
CA SER A 434 -5.42 -3.66 32.84
C SER A 434 -5.39 -5.03 33.50
N SER A 435 -6.07 -6.00 32.88
CA SER A 435 -6.22 -7.37 33.39
C SER A 435 -5.63 -8.42 32.43
N SER A 436 -5.57 -8.13 31.15
CA SER A 436 -5.13 -9.11 30.15
C SER A 436 -4.15 -8.54 29.13
N VAL A 437 -3.30 -9.41 28.61
CA VAL A 437 -2.36 -9.15 27.52
C VAL A 437 -2.42 -10.25 26.48
N THR A 438 -2.73 -9.92 25.24
CA THR A 438 -2.64 -10.86 24.13
C THR A 438 -1.40 -10.54 23.29
N LEU A 439 -0.53 -11.53 23.15
CA LEU A 439 0.63 -11.52 22.28
C LEU A 439 0.29 -12.27 20.99
N ILE A 440 0.31 -11.59 19.87
CA ILE A 440 0.12 -12.21 18.54
C ILE A 440 1.48 -12.26 17.86
N LYS A 441 2.07 -13.47 17.75
CA LYS A 441 3.39 -13.65 17.16
C LYS A 441 3.33 -13.62 15.62
N GLY A 442 4.32 -12.98 15.01
CA GLY A 442 4.51 -12.96 13.57
C GLY A 442 5.27 -14.18 13.04
N LYS A 443 5.27 -14.32 11.72
CA LYS A 443 5.90 -15.43 11.01
C LYS A 443 7.42 -15.57 11.26
N ASP A 444 8.09 -14.45 11.55
CA ASP A 444 9.54 -14.38 11.72
C ASP A 444 9.98 -14.68 13.18
N VAL A 445 9.04 -15.04 14.06
CA VAL A 445 9.30 -15.49 15.44
C VAL A 445 8.98 -16.98 15.56
N ASN A 446 9.96 -17.78 15.98
CA ASN A 446 9.70 -19.19 16.22
C ASN A 446 8.90 -19.41 17.52
N GLN A 447 8.28 -20.59 17.67
CA GLN A 447 7.39 -20.91 18.76
C GLN A 447 8.11 -20.87 20.12
N GLU A 448 9.31 -21.42 20.22
CA GLU A 448 10.10 -21.48 21.46
C GLU A 448 10.40 -20.06 21.99
N THR A 449 10.81 -19.16 21.08
CA THR A 449 11.06 -17.75 21.44
C THR A 449 9.77 -17.07 21.90
N ALA A 450 8.65 -17.30 21.23
CA ALA A 450 7.37 -16.69 21.58
C ALA A 450 6.87 -17.16 22.96
N GLU A 451 6.97 -18.46 23.23
CA GLU A 451 6.64 -19.05 24.55
C GLU A 451 7.56 -18.52 25.66
N GLY A 452 8.87 -18.38 25.36
CA GLY A 452 9.82 -17.78 26.29
C GLY A 452 9.48 -16.33 26.64
N VAL A 453 9.03 -15.54 25.65
CA VAL A 453 8.56 -14.16 25.86
C VAL A 453 7.28 -14.14 26.69
N ALA A 454 6.30 -15.00 26.38
CA ALA A 454 5.03 -15.07 27.14
C ALA A 454 5.26 -15.48 28.60
N ASN A 455 6.09 -16.51 28.83
CA ASN A 455 6.45 -16.95 30.18
C ASN A 455 7.18 -15.85 30.97
N TYR A 456 8.10 -15.12 30.33
CA TYR A 456 8.78 -13.99 30.95
C TYR A 456 7.82 -12.89 31.35
N LEU A 457 6.82 -12.58 30.51
CA LEU A 457 5.77 -11.60 30.84
C LEU A 457 4.91 -12.06 32.02
N SER A 458 4.44 -13.30 32.02
CA SER A 458 3.65 -13.87 33.10
C SER A 458 4.40 -13.86 34.45
N GLU A 459 5.72 -14.08 34.41
CA GLU A 459 6.58 -13.99 35.61
C GLU A 459 6.73 -12.57 36.13
N LYS A 460 6.89 -11.59 35.22
CA LYS A 460 7.16 -10.18 35.55
C LYS A 460 5.93 -9.33 35.82
N LEU A 461 4.79 -9.75 35.29
CA LEU A 461 3.49 -9.06 35.39
C LEU A 461 2.42 -10.07 35.81
N PRO A 462 2.54 -10.65 37.01
CA PRO A 462 1.66 -11.75 37.49
C PRO A 462 0.19 -11.33 37.68
N GLU A 463 -0.08 -10.02 37.65
CA GLU A 463 -1.43 -9.45 37.70
C GLU A 463 -2.17 -9.51 36.35
N LEU A 464 -1.45 -9.82 35.25
CA LEU A 464 -2.02 -9.87 33.91
C LEU A 464 -2.15 -11.33 33.42
N GLU A 465 -3.29 -11.64 32.85
CA GLU A 465 -3.47 -12.86 32.10
C GLU A 465 -2.77 -12.73 30.73
N VAL A 466 -1.77 -13.56 30.46
CA VAL A 466 -1.00 -13.52 29.22
C VAL A 466 -1.43 -14.62 28.27
N THR A 467 -1.97 -14.25 27.12
CA THR A 467 -2.35 -15.14 26.03
C THR A 467 -1.39 -15.01 24.85
N LEU A 468 -0.95 -16.14 24.29
CA LEU A 468 -0.11 -16.19 23.09
C LEU A 468 -0.90 -16.77 21.92
N ILE A 469 -0.95 -16.04 20.79
CA ILE A 469 -1.63 -16.46 19.56
C ILE A 469 -0.59 -16.51 18.43
N ASP A 470 -0.63 -17.54 17.61
CA ASP A 470 0.12 -17.59 16.36
C ASP A 470 -0.62 -16.84 15.27
N GLY A 471 -0.21 -15.61 15.00
CA GLY A 471 -0.86 -14.77 13.98
C GLY A 471 -0.30 -14.98 12.58
N GLY A 472 0.96 -15.39 12.45
CA GLY A 472 1.64 -15.56 11.16
C GLY A 472 1.78 -14.28 10.33
N GLN A 473 1.53 -13.11 10.92
CA GLN A 473 1.60 -11.83 10.22
C GLN A 473 3.05 -11.49 9.82
N PRO A 474 3.24 -10.88 8.62
CA PRO A 474 4.54 -10.40 8.19
C PRO A 474 4.92 -9.07 8.89
N VAL A 475 6.19 -8.68 8.83
CA VAL A 475 6.73 -7.37 9.27
C VAL A 475 6.80 -7.21 10.78
N TYR A 476 5.78 -7.65 11.52
CA TYR A 476 5.74 -7.50 12.96
C TYR A 476 6.14 -8.79 13.66
N TYR A 477 7.15 -8.72 14.52
CA TYR A 477 7.51 -9.83 15.41
C TYR A 477 6.40 -10.12 16.42
N PHE A 478 5.85 -9.05 17.00
CA PHE A 478 4.69 -9.16 17.88
C PHE A 478 3.71 -8.01 17.66
N ILE A 479 2.42 -8.34 17.70
CA ILE A 479 1.33 -7.40 17.94
C ILE A 479 0.89 -7.66 19.38
N ILE A 480 0.72 -6.59 20.16
CA ILE A 480 0.40 -6.66 21.60
C ILE A 480 -0.94 -5.94 21.81
N SER A 481 -1.90 -6.65 22.39
CA SER A 481 -3.15 -6.09 22.92
C SER A 481 -3.08 -6.04 24.41
N VAL A 482 -3.46 -4.93 25.03
CA VAL A 482 -3.59 -4.80 26.47
C VAL A 482 -5.00 -4.27 26.78
N GLU A 483 -5.75 -5.03 27.53
CA GLU A 483 -7.16 -4.75 27.84
C GLU A 483 -7.38 -4.65 29.35
N ALA A 484 -8.48 -3.97 29.72
CA ALA A 484 -8.89 -3.77 31.10
C ALA A 484 -9.55 -5.04 31.68
#